data_58dab5f901364a36bffc6ddd812e9876
#
_entry.id   58dab5f901364a36bffc6ddd812e9876
#
_cell.length_a   1.000
_cell.length_b   1.000
_cell.length_c   1.000
_cell.angle_alpha   90.00
_cell.angle_beta   90.00
_cell.angle_gamma   90.00
#
_symmetry.space_group_name_H-M   'P 1'
#
loop_
_entity.id
_entity.type
_entity.pdbx_description
1 polymer ?
#
loop_
_entity_poly.entity_id
_entity_poly.type
_entity_poly.pdbx_seq_one_letter_code
_entity_poly.pdbx_strand_id
1 'polypeptide(L)'
;VMEKAPGAGLRVEMVPLDAGWSDLGAWDAVWQARERDAEGNCAHGDAMIANSRNTLVHATSRLVGAVGLDNVIVVETPDAVLVADRARSQEVKQIVASLQRAGRPEATLHRRVHRPWGWYDSIDAGARFQVKRILVKPGASLSLQMHHHRAEHWVVVKGTAEVTCGERRLLVTENQSTYIP
;
A
#
# COMPACT_ATOMS: atom_id res chain seq x y z
N VAL A 1 -1.24 27.49 5.68
CA VAL A 1 -1.01 28.48 6.75
C VAL A 1 -0.04 29.54 6.26
N MET A 2 1.11 29.16 5.67
CA MET A 2 2.16 30.09 5.22
C MET A 2 1.69 31.05 4.12
N GLU A 3 0.91 30.54 3.15
CA GLU A 3 0.38 31.35 2.03
C GLU A 3 -0.52 32.52 2.47
N LYS A 4 -1.18 32.39 3.62
CA LYS A 4 -2.08 33.41 4.17
C LYS A 4 -1.40 34.37 5.18
N ALA A 5 -0.19 34.03 5.61
CA ALA A 5 0.48 34.76 6.67
C ALA A 5 0.78 36.25 6.32
N PRO A 6 1.27 36.56 5.09
CA PRO A 6 1.49 37.98 4.72
C PRO A 6 0.21 38.79 4.68
N GLY A 7 -0.91 38.23 4.20
CA GLY A 7 -2.22 38.88 4.18
C GLY A 7 -2.84 39.07 5.56
N ALA A 8 -2.39 38.36 6.57
CA ALA A 8 -2.78 38.49 7.97
C ALA A 8 -1.90 39.47 8.77
N GLY A 9 -1.01 40.22 8.10
CA GLY A 9 -0.09 41.16 8.76
C GLY A 9 1.04 40.52 9.55
N LEU A 10 1.26 39.21 9.36
CA LEU A 10 2.37 38.51 10.00
C LEU A 10 3.66 38.71 9.20
N ARG A 11 4.75 39.02 9.90
CA ARG A 11 6.08 39.10 9.28
C ARG A 11 6.55 37.68 8.99
N VAL A 12 6.88 37.42 7.72
CA VAL A 12 7.45 36.14 7.26
C VAL A 12 8.88 36.39 6.81
N GLU A 13 9.81 35.66 7.37
CA GLU A 13 11.22 35.69 6.98
C GLU A 13 11.61 34.32 6.43
N MET A 14 12.45 34.31 5.39
CA MET A 14 13.03 33.11 4.81
C MET A 14 14.52 33.08 5.10
N VAL A 15 14.98 32.01 5.70
CA VAL A 15 16.39 31.73 5.92
C VAL A 15 16.82 30.67 4.91
N PRO A 16 17.79 30.97 4.02
CA PRO A 16 18.36 29.96 3.13
C PRO A 16 19.04 28.87 3.93
N LEU A 17 18.78 27.62 3.61
CA LEU A 17 19.39 26.44 4.22
C LEU A 17 19.86 25.47 3.14
N ASP A 18 21.15 25.28 3.03
CA ASP A 18 21.75 24.22 2.19
C ASP A 18 22.04 22.99 3.06
N ALA A 19 21.05 22.16 3.26
CA ALA A 19 21.12 20.94 4.09
C ALA A 19 20.93 19.66 3.27
N GLY A 20 20.94 19.73 1.93
CA GLY A 20 20.62 18.59 1.09
C GLY A 20 19.21 18.03 1.33
N TRP A 21 18.28 18.89 1.79
CA TRP A 21 16.92 18.47 2.15
C TRP A 21 16.10 18.11 0.90
N SER A 22 15.33 17.02 1.01
CA SER A 22 14.32 16.65 0.02
C SER A 22 13.03 16.29 0.74
N ASP A 23 11.88 16.70 0.19
CA ASP A 23 10.56 16.33 0.69
C ASP A 23 10.13 14.91 0.31
N LEU A 24 10.92 14.22 -0.53
CA LEU A 24 10.58 12.92 -1.13
C LEU A 24 9.16 12.88 -1.72
N GLY A 25 8.70 14.01 -2.24
CA GLY A 25 7.33 14.21 -2.71
C GLY A 25 7.00 13.52 -4.04
N ALA A 26 7.98 12.90 -4.70
CA ALA A 26 7.80 12.15 -5.94
C ALA A 26 8.80 10.99 -6.02
N TRP A 27 8.50 10.01 -6.87
CA TRP A 27 9.33 8.82 -7.05
C TRP A 27 10.73 9.13 -7.62
N ASP A 28 10.88 10.21 -8.37
CA ASP A 28 12.20 10.69 -8.80
C ASP A 28 13.06 11.10 -7.59
N ALA A 29 12.50 11.80 -6.61
CA ALA A 29 13.21 12.14 -5.38
C ALA A 29 13.62 10.88 -4.58
N VAL A 30 12.79 9.83 -4.58
CA VAL A 30 13.13 8.52 -3.99
C VAL A 30 14.32 7.89 -4.72
N TRP A 31 14.35 7.94 -6.06
CA TRP A 31 15.48 7.46 -6.86
C TRP A 31 16.76 8.26 -6.57
N GLN A 32 16.66 9.57 -6.42
CA GLN A 32 17.80 10.43 -6.10
C GLN A 32 18.41 10.15 -4.72
N ALA A 33 17.55 9.84 -3.73
CA ALA A 33 17.96 9.62 -2.35
C ALA A 33 18.50 8.21 -2.06
N ARG A 34 18.34 7.26 -2.99
CA ARG A 34 18.77 5.87 -2.83
C ARG A 34 20.11 5.59 -3.53
N GLU A 35 20.80 4.56 -3.04
CA GLU A 35 21.97 4.00 -3.73
C GLU A 35 21.57 3.45 -5.09
N ARG A 36 22.47 3.63 -6.07
CA ARG A 36 22.30 3.22 -7.45
C ARG A 36 23.48 2.38 -7.90
N ASP A 37 23.24 1.45 -8.82
CA ASP A 37 24.31 0.71 -9.49
C ASP A 37 25.11 1.61 -10.47
N ALA A 38 26.09 1.02 -11.15
CA ALA A 38 26.95 1.72 -12.09
C ALA A 38 26.20 2.32 -13.29
N GLU A 39 25.06 1.73 -13.65
CA GLU A 39 24.16 2.17 -14.72
C GLU A 39 23.10 3.17 -14.21
N GLY A 40 23.13 3.54 -12.93
CA GLY A 40 22.18 4.47 -12.33
C GLY A 40 20.85 3.85 -11.95
N ASN A 41 20.73 2.52 -11.91
CA ASN A 41 19.50 1.86 -11.51
C ASN A 41 19.40 1.72 -9.99
N CYS A 42 18.17 1.68 -9.49
CA CYS A 42 17.86 1.45 -8.09
C CYS A 42 16.78 0.37 -8.00
N ALA A 43 17.08 -0.75 -7.33
CA ALA A 43 16.17 -1.85 -7.10
C ALA A 43 15.78 -1.93 -5.62
N HIS A 44 14.51 -2.22 -5.34
CA HIS A 44 13.99 -2.51 -4.01
C HIS A 44 13.01 -3.68 -4.07
N GLY A 45 13.14 -4.59 -3.11
CA GLY A 45 12.32 -5.80 -3.05
C GLY A 45 12.76 -6.87 -4.06
N ASP A 46 11.83 -7.70 -4.51
CA ASP A 46 12.11 -8.76 -5.48
C ASP A 46 12.11 -8.18 -6.91
N ALA A 47 13.26 -7.65 -7.32
CA ALA A 47 13.43 -6.94 -8.59
C ALA A 47 14.67 -7.44 -9.34
N MET A 48 14.52 -7.68 -10.65
CA MET A 48 15.59 -8.03 -11.57
C MET A 48 15.66 -6.99 -12.70
N ILE A 49 16.81 -6.35 -12.85
CA ILE A 49 17.04 -5.32 -13.88
C ILE A 49 18.13 -5.80 -14.82
N ALA A 50 17.88 -5.76 -16.12
CA ALA A 50 18.84 -6.13 -17.15
C ALA A 50 18.83 -5.11 -18.30
N ASN A 51 20.03 -4.78 -18.81
CA ASN A 51 20.20 -3.87 -19.96
C ASN A 51 19.42 -2.54 -19.83
N SER A 52 19.30 -2.03 -18.61
CA SER A 52 18.54 -0.83 -18.28
C SER A 52 19.44 0.20 -17.61
N ARG A 53 19.06 1.47 -17.65
CA ARG A 53 19.78 2.56 -16.99
C ARG A 53 18.83 3.60 -16.40
N ASN A 54 19.32 4.32 -15.36
CA ASN A 54 18.59 5.40 -14.69
C ASN A 54 17.16 5.01 -14.25
N THR A 55 16.94 3.73 -13.95
CA THR A 55 15.62 3.15 -13.72
C THR A 55 15.45 2.82 -12.24
N LEU A 56 14.29 3.17 -11.69
CA LEU A 56 13.84 2.74 -10.35
C LEU A 56 12.84 1.59 -10.49
N VAL A 57 13.13 0.47 -9.82
CA VAL A 57 12.15 -0.60 -9.61
C VAL A 57 11.90 -0.78 -8.12
N HIS A 58 10.68 -0.55 -7.69
CA HIS A 58 10.22 -0.73 -6.31
C HIS A 58 9.14 -1.81 -6.28
N ALA A 59 9.52 -3.02 -5.91
CA ALA A 59 8.64 -4.19 -5.81
C ALA A 59 8.31 -4.47 -4.34
N THR A 60 7.03 -4.52 -3.98
CA THR A 60 6.61 -4.75 -2.59
C THR A 60 5.96 -6.10 -2.36
N SER A 61 5.51 -6.79 -3.40
CA SER A 61 4.78 -8.04 -3.23
C SER A 61 5.14 -9.16 -4.20
N ARG A 62 5.59 -8.87 -5.40
CA ARG A 62 5.92 -9.90 -6.41
C ARG A 62 7.21 -9.55 -7.15
N LEU A 63 7.80 -10.55 -7.81
CA LEU A 63 8.95 -10.33 -8.69
C LEU A 63 8.59 -9.35 -9.81
N VAL A 64 9.45 -8.34 -9.99
CA VAL A 64 9.40 -7.40 -11.11
C VAL A 64 10.66 -7.54 -11.95
N GLY A 65 10.50 -7.96 -13.20
CA GLY A 65 11.55 -7.98 -14.21
C GLY A 65 11.51 -6.72 -15.07
N ALA A 66 12.64 -6.03 -15.21
CA ALA A 66 12.79 -4.84 -16.05
C ALA A 66 13.93 -5.05 -17.03
N VAL A 67 13.68 -4.92 -18.32
CA VAL A 67 14.67 -5.17 -19.37
C VAL A 67 14.64 -4.06 -20.40
N GLY A 68 15.82 -3.51 -20.74
CA GLY A 68 15.98 -2.54 -21.83
C GLY A 68 15.33 -1.17 -21.56
N LEU A 69 15.14 -0.80 -20.30
CA LEU A 69 14.51 0.45 -19.90
C LEU A 69 15.55 1.58 -19.72
N ASP A 70 15.13 2.81 -19.98
CA ASP A 70 15.91 4.00 -19.72
C ASP A 70 15.03 5.09 -19.11
N ASN A 71 15.47 5.63 -17.96
CA ASN A 71 14.81 6.73 -17.28
C ASN A 71 13.35 6.41 -16.84
N VAL A 72 13.11 5.19 -16.38
CA VAL A 72 11.76 4.69 -16.03
C VAL A 72 11.65 4.44 -14.52
N ILE A 73 10.48 4.72 -14.00
CA ILE A 73 10.04 4.33 -12.66
C ILE A 73 9.03 3.21 -12.79
N VAL A 74 9.27 2.10 -12.09
CA VAL A 74 8.32 1.00 -11.91
C VAL A 74 8.06 0.83 -10.41
N VAL A 75 6.81 0.99 -10.00
CA VAL A 75 6.38 0.77 -8.60
C VAL A 75 5.29 -0.28 -8.61
N GLU A 76 5.54 -1.38 -7.96
CA GLU A 76 4.61 -2.49 -7.80
C GLU A 76 4.17 -2.56 -6.34
N THR A 77 2.86 -2.59 -6.14
CA THR A 77 2.20 -2.83 -4.87
C THR A 77 1.16 -3.94 -5.03
N PRO A 78 0.63 -4.54 -3.95
CA PRO A 78 -0.38 -5.60 -4.06
C PRO A 78 -1.62 -5.22 -4.87
N ASP A 79 -1.93 -3.94 -4.98
CA ASP A 79 -3.16 -3.39 -5.56
C ASP A 79 -2.94 -2.64 -6.88
N ALA A 80 -1.72 -2.21 -7.19
CA ALA A 80 -1.46 -1.46 -8.42
C ALA A 80 -0.02 -1.60 -8.92
N VAL A 81 0.17 -1.34 -10.20
CA VAL A 81 1.49 -1.16 -10.81
C VAL A 81 1.50 0.20 -11.51
N LEU A 82 2.47 1.02 -11.16
CA LEU A 82 2.77 2.27 -11.83
C LEU A 82 4.01 2.10 -12.70
N VAL A 83 3.92 2.51 -13.94
CA VAL A 83 5.07 2.68 -14.85
C VAL A 83 5.04 4.11 -15.37
N ALA A 84 6.14 4.83 -15.19
CA ALA A 84 6.21 6.23 -15.58
C ALA A 84 7.62 6.59 -16.08
N ASP A 85 7.71 7.54 -16.98
CA ASP A 85 8.95 8.27 -17.23
C ASP A 85 9.34 9.01 -15.95
N ARG A 86 10.59 8.87 -15.53
CA ARG A 86 11.10 9.49 -14.30
C ARG A 86 11.00 11.02 -14.35
N ALA A 87 11.27 11.64 -15.50
CA ALA A 87 11.14 13.09 -15.66
C ALA A 87 9.68 13.59 -15.56
N ARG A 88 8.71 12.68 -15.70
CA ARG A 88 7.28 12.97 -15.64
C ARG A 88 6.62 12.45 -14.37
N SER A 89 7.37 12.06 -13.35
CA SER A 89 6.87 11.45 -12.11
C SER A 89 5.81 12.29 -11.38
N GLN A 90 5.82 13.60 -11.52
CA GLN A 90 4.80 14.50 -10.95
C GLN A 90 3.42 14.36 -11.62
N GLU A 91 3.37 13.87 -12.85
CA GLU A 91 2.10 13.68 -13.57
C GLU A 91 1.28 12.47 -13.07
N VAL A 92 1.85 11.64 -12.20
CA VAL A 92 1.12 10.54 -11.52
C VAL A 92 -0.15 11.06 -10.83
N LYS A 93 -0.17 12.32 -10.40
CA LYS A 93 -1.35 12.99 -9.83
C LYS A 93 -2.56 12.96 -10.79
N GLN A 94 -2.33 12.97 -12.10
CA GLN A 94 -3.40 12.91 -13.10
C GLN A 94 -4.06 11.51 -13.14
N ILE A 95 -3.25 10.46 -12.94
CA ILE A 95 -3.76 9.07 -12.82
C ILE A 95 -4.62 8.95 -11.56
N VAL A 96 -4.14 9.46 -10.43
CA VAL A 96 -4.90 9.45 -9.16
C VAL A 96 -6.23 10.19 -9.32
N ALA A 97 -6.23 11.39 -9.93
CA ALA A 97 -7.45 12.14 -10.19
C ALA A 97 -8.42 11.39 -11.13
N SER A 98 -7.89 10.63 -12.09
CA SER A 98 -8.71 9.81 -13.00
C SER A 98 -9.33 8.61 -12.27
N LEU A 99 -8.59 7.95 -11.39
CA LEU A 99 -9.10 6.87 -10.55
C LEU A 99 -10.20 7.37 -9.61
N GLN A 100 -10.02 8.56 -9.01
CA GLN A 100 -11.04 9.19 -8.15
C GLN A 100 -12.32 9.49 -8.93
N ARG A 101 -12.22 10.07 -10.12
CA ARG A 101 -13.37 10.34 -11.00
C ARG A 101 -14.10 9.07 -11.43
N ALA A 102 -13.36 7.98 -11.62
CA ALA A 102 -13.91 6.67 -11.98
C ALA A 102 -14.45 5.89 -10.77
N GLY A 103 -14.37 6.45 -9.54
CA GLY A 103 -14.81 5.77 -8.31
C GLY A 103 -14.00 4.52 -7.98
N ARG A 104 -12.77 4.41 -8.47
CA ARG A 104 -11.90 3.26 -8.25
C ARG A 104 -11.40 3.23 -6.80
N PRO A 105 -11.54 2.10 -6.08
CA PRO A 105 -11.10 1.97 -4.69
C PRO A 105 -9.58 2.19 -4.52
N GLU A 106 -8.77 1.87 -5.53
CA GLU A 106 -7.31 2.02 -5.50
C GLU A 106 -6.86 3.48 -5.29
N ALA A 107 -7.75 4.45 -5.54
CA ALA A 107 -7.47 5.86 -5.29
C ALA A 107 -7.47 6.23 -3.80
N THR A 108 -8.11 5.44 -2.94
CA THR A 108 -8.36 5.78 -1.53
C THR A 108 -8.11 4.65 -0.55
N LEU A 109 -8.13 3.40 -1.00
CA LEU A 109 -8.01 2.21 -0.16
C LEU A 109 -6.85 1.35 -0.65
N HIS A 110 -5.99 0.98 0.28
CA HIS A 110 -5.02 -0.09 0.04
C HIS A 110 -5.67 -1.45 0.27
N ARG A 111 -5.23 -2.46 -0.47
CA ARG A 111 -5.67 -3.84 -0.30
C ARG A 111 -5.47 -4.32 1.15
N ARG A 112 -4.34 -3.91 1.76
CA ARG A 112 -4.06 -4.13 3.18
C ARG A 112 -4.43 -2.89 4.00
N VAL A 113 -5.31 -3.09 4.98
CA VAL A 113 -5.80 -2.03 5.86
C VAL A 113 -5.38 -2.34 7.29
N HIS A 114 -4.65 -1.42 7.92
CA HIS A 114 -4.24 -1.51 9.32
C HIS A 114 -5.35 -1.04 10.26
N ARG A 115 -5.47 -1.73 11.39
CA ARG A 115 -6.43 -1.44 12.46
C ARG A 115 -5.72 -1.53 13.82
N PRO A 116 -6.27 -0.99 14.89
CA PRO A 116 -5.69 -1.11 16.24
C PRO A 116 -5.42 -2.57 16.63
N TRP A 117 -6.31 -3.48 16.25
CA TRP A 117 -6.23 -4.91 16.55
C TRP A 117 -5.28 -5.70 15.63
N GLY A 118 -4.80 -5.13 14.52
CA GLY A 118 -3.94 -5.82 13.55
C GLY A 118 -4.11 -5.28 12.15
N TRP A 119 -4.42 -6.14 11.18
CA TRP A 119 -4.69 -5.75 9.79
C TRP A 119 -5.52 -6.81 9.07
N TYR A 120 -6.15 -6.41 7.99
CA TYR A 120 -6.69 -7.33 7.00
C TYR A 120 -6.17 -7.01 5.60
N ASP A 121 -6.11 -8.03 4.75
CA ASP A 121 -5.67 -7.96 3.35
C ASP A 121 -6.76 -8.62 2.49
N SER A 122 -7.40 -7.86 1.60
CA SER A 122 -8.38 -8.38 0.64
C SER A 122 -7.63 -9.06 -0.49
N ILE A 123 -7.56 -10.41 -0.46
CA ILE A 123 -6.75 -11.20 -1.38
C ILE A 123 -7.44 -11.34 -2.73
N ASP A 124 -8.75 -11.62 -2.70
CA ASP A 124 -9.54 -11.87 -3.88
C ASP A 124 -11.01 -11.50 -3.65
N ALA A 125 -11.72 -11.11 -4.71
CA ALA A 125 -13.13 -10.77 -4.66
C ALA A 125 -13.81 -11.00 -6.00
N GLY A 126 -15.04 -11.47 -5.95
CA GLY A 126 -15.90 -11.63 -7.12
C GLY A 126 -17.34 -11.21 -6.83
N ALA A 127 -18.24 -11.42 -7.78
CA ALA A 127 -19.63 -10.98 -7.67
C ALA A 127 -20.35 -11.49 -6.40
N ARG A 128 -19.94 -12.66 -5.88
CA ARG A 128 -20.61 -13.34 -4.76
C ARG A 128 -19.65 -13.84 -3.68
N PHE A 129 -18.38 -13.46 -3.71
CA PHE A 129 -17.41 -13.86 -2.70
C PHE A 129 -16.37 -12.78 -2.45
N GLN A 130 -15.76 -12.84 -1.27
CA GLN A 130 -14.56 -12.09 -0.90
C GLN A 130 -13.66 -12.95 -0.04
N VAL A 131 -12.38 -12.99 -0.35
CA VAL A 131 -11.34 -13.66 0.44
C VAL A 131 -10.49 -12.62 1.14
N LYS A 132 -10.37 -12.74 2.45
CA LYS A 132 -9.51 -11.88 3.27
C LYS A 132 -8.53 -12.71 4.09
N ARG A 133 -7.31 -12.23 4.20
CA ARG A 133 -6.39 -12.64 5.25
C ARG A 133 -6.46 -11.62 6.37
N ILE A 134 -6.66 -12.09 7.59
CA ILE A 134 -6.78 -11.23 8.77
C ILE A 134 -5.71 -11.62 9.77
N LEU A 135 -4.96 -10.65 10.28
CA LEU A 135 -4.05 -10.84 11.39
C LEU A 135 -4.56 -10.07 12.59
N VAL A 136 -4.82 -10.79 13.67
CA VAL A 136 -5.22 -10.21 14.96
C VAL A 136 -4.03 -10.36 15.92
N LYS A 137 -3.64 -9.27 16.57
CA LYS A 137 -2.57 -9.29 17.58
C LYS A 137 -2.99 -10.12 18.78
N PRO A 138 -2.06 -10.77 19.48
CA PRO A 138 -2.37 -11.48 20.73
C PRO A 138 -3.13 -10.56 21.72
N GLY A 139 -4.22 -11.07 22.28
CA GLY A 139 -5.06 -10.32 23.22
C GLY A 139 -5.96 -9.24 22.61
N ALA A 140 -5.86 -9.00 21.31
CA ALA A 140 -6.78 -8.08 20.61
C ALA A 140 -8.02 -8.81 20.07
N SER A 141 -9.07 -8.05 19.77
CA SER A 141 -10.32 -8.58 19.24
C SER A 141 -10.85 -7.73 18.09
N LEU A 142 -11.54 -8.39 17.16
CA LEU A 142 -12.36 -7.75 16.15
C LEU A 142 -13.64 -7.20 16.78
N SER A 143 -14.18 -6.13 16.20
CA SER A 143 -15.53 -5.67 16.58
C SER A 143 -16.56 -6.76 16.27
N LEU A 144 -17.50 -6.97 17.19
CA LEU A 144 -18.62 -7.86 16.94
C LEU A 144 -19.47 -7.27 15.80
N GLN A 145 -19.76 -8.10 14.80
CA GLN A 145 -20.51 -7.71 13.60
C GLN A 145 -21.61 -8.73 13.34
N MET A 146 -22.70 -8.27 12.75
CA MET A 146 -23.77 -9.10 12.25
C MET A 146 -23.97 -8.85 10.75
N HIS A 147 -24.14 -9.92 10.00
CA HIS A 147 -24.34 -9.86 8.55
C HIS A 147 -25.70 -10.45 8.18
N HIS A 148 -26.50 -9.73 7.40
CA HIS A 148 -27.84 -10.16 6.99
C HIS A 148 -27.87 -10.86 5.62
N HIS A 149 -26.80 -10.69 4.81
CA HIS A 149 -26.81 -11.11 3.40
C HIS A 149 -25.57 -11.89 2.99
N ARG A 150 -24.74 -12.28 3.97
CA ARG A 150 -23.55 -13.09 3.72
C ARG A 150 -23.26 -13.99 4.90
N ALA A 151 -22.69 -15.14 4.62
CA ALA A 151 -22.08 -16.02 5.60
C ALA A 151 -20.56 -15.99 5.45
N GLU A 152 -19.84 -16.38 6.47
CA GLU A 152 -18.39 -16.40 6.45
C GLU A 152 -17.85 -17.79 6.86
N HIS A 153 -16.78 -18.22 6.21
CA HIS A 153 -15.99 -19.38 6.60
C HIS A 153 -14.63 -18.89 7.09
N TRP A 154 -14.32 -19.14 8.34
CA TRP A 154 -13.05 -18.77 8.93
C TRP A 154 -12.15 -19.98 9.07
N VAL A 155 -10.93 -19.87 8.63
CA VAL A 155 -9.87 -20.89 8.80
C VAL A 155 -8.74 -20.25 9.59
N VAL A 156 -8.37 -20.83 10.71
CA VAL A 156 -7.22 -20.41 11.51
C VAL A 156 -5.95 -21.01 10.91
N VAL A 157 -5.12 -20.16 10.31
CA VAL A 157 -3.85 -20.56 9.68
C VAL A 157 -2.72 -20.63 10.69
N LYS A 158 -2.74 -19.75 11.71
CA LYS A 158 -1.72 -19.69 12.77
C LYS A 158 -2.31 -19.16 14.07
N GLY A 159 -1.97 -19.82 15.18
CA GLY A 159 -2.37 -19.44 16.52
C GLY A 159 -3.72 -20.04 16.93
N THR A 160 -4.39 -19.39 17.88
CA THR A 160 -5.70 -19.81 18.40
C THR A 160 -6.60 -18.60 18.50
N ALA A 161 -7.81 -18.71 18.01
CA ALA A 161 -8.85 -17.68 18.08
C ALA A 161 -10.00 -18.14 19.01
N GLU A 162 -10.42 -17.28 19.92
CA GLU A 162 -11.72 -17.40 20.56
C GLU A 162 -12.77 -16.72 19.65
N VAL A 163 -13.68 -17.51 19.11
CA VAL A 163 -14.72 -17.03 18.19
C VAL A 163 -16.06 -16.99 18.90
N THR A 164 -16.70 -15.82 18.89
CA THR A 164 -18.08 -15.65 19.36
C THR A 164 -19.04 -15.65 18.17
N CYS A 165 -20.00 -16.57 18.18
CA CYS A 165 -21.06 -16.66 17.17
C CYS A 165 -22.42 -16.85 17.86
N GLY A 166 -23.22 -15.80 17.92
CA GLY A 166 -24.41 -15.74 18.76
C GLY A 166 -24.02 -15.91 20.24
N GLU A 167 -24.66 -16.88 20.92
CA GLU A 167 -24.35 -17.20 22.31
C GLU A 167 -23.19 -18.21 22.49
N ARG A 168 -22.70 -18.76 21.39
CA ARG A 168 -21.63 -19.78 21.45
C ARG A 168 -20.26 -19.12 21.40
N ARG A 169 -19.36 -19.63 22.24
CA ARG A 169 -17.91 -19.34 22.19
C ARG A 169 -17.15 -20.61 21.84
N LEU A 170 -16.29 -20.51 20.87
CA LEU A 170 -15.50 -21.63 20.33
C LEU A 170 -14.03 -21.25 20.35
N LEU A 171 -13.16 -22.15 20.78
CA LEU A 171 -11.75 -22.07 20.54
C LEU A 171 -11.45 -22.77 19.20
N VAL A 172 -10.88 -22.05 18.27
CA VAL A 172 -10.50 -22.54 16.94
C VAL A 172 -8.99 -22.43 16.83
N THR A 173 -8.33 -23.58 16.69
CA THR A 173 -6.87 -23.68 16.63
C THR A 173 -6.39 -23.80 15.18
N GLU A 174 -5.07 -23.86 14.98
CA GLU A 174 -4.46 -24.03 13.65
C GLU A 174 -5.08 -25.21 12.88
N ASN A 175 -5.32 -25.00 11.58
CA ASN A 175 -5.97 -25.94 10.65
C ASN A 175 -7.43 -26.25 10.97
N GLN A 176 -8.04 -25.57 11.92
CA GLN A 176 -9.47 -25.66 12.18
C GLN A 176 -10.23 -24.51 11.50
N SER A 177 -11.50 -24.74 11.22
CA SER A 177 -12.40 -23.78 10.61
C SER A 177 -13.72 -23.67 11.35
N THR A 178 -14.40 -22.58 11.18
CA THR A 178 -15.76 -22.37 11.68
C THR A 178 -16.61 -21.64 10.65
N TYR A 179 -17.90 -21.88 10.70
CA TYR A 179 -18.90 -21.21 9.88
C TYR A 179 -19.63 -20.16 10.72
N ILE A 180 -19.75 -18.96 10.16
CA ILE A 180 -20.50 -17.82 10.70
C ILE A 180 -21.68 -17.58 9.73
N PRO A 181 -22.94 -17.81 10.16
CA PRO A 181 -24.13 -17.68 9.31
C PRO A 181 -24.45 -16.24 8.94
#